data_17364ed8a081085d088cf610ce433ddb
#
_entry.id   17364ed8a081085d088cf610ce433ddb
#
_cell.length_a   1.000
_cell.length_b   1.000
_cell.length_c   1.000
_cell.angle_alpha   90.00
_cell.angle_beta   90.00
_cell.angle_gamma   90.00
#
_symmetry.space_group_name_H-M   'P 1'
#
loop_
_entity.id
_entity.type
_entity.pdbx_description
1 polymer ?
#
loop_
_entity_poly.entity_id
_entity_poly.type
_entity_poly.pdbx_seq_one_letter_code
_entity_poly.pdbx_strand_id
1 'polypeptide(L)'
;IWSERPFVLTAGQGKISCRGAGEILLAEGFENLRGAYLAACRAHFPFSPALPDARFFTHPQYNTWIELGTEQTTDNILRYAQGILAHGLPAGILMIDGGWQEDYGTFEFNKRKIPDPAQLIYDLHQMGFAVMVWVSPIVASAGTQYKMLRNKGYLLRDAAGEIAIRRWWSGYSAVLDLTVPAAARWFDEQADRLMAAYGIDGFKMDAADPEYYPDGFVFSDGSQRSFQAKKWAEIGAKYAYNELRAGFNAGWLPVANRLRDKNHSWTADGLNTLVPDGLAMGLCGYQYLCPDMIG
;
A
#
# COMPACT_ATOMS: atom_id res chain seq x y z
N ILE A 1 -10.82 -6.55 4.43
CA ILE A 1 -10.66 -7.81 3.66
C ILE A 1 -11.32 -7.58 2.32
N TRP A 2 -10.52 -7.45 1.30
CA TRP A 2 -11.00 -7.29 -0.07
C TRP A 2 -11.21 -8.67 -0.68
N SER A 3 -12.44 -9.01 -1.01
CA SER A 3 -12.78 -10.24 -1.71
C SER A 3 -13.71 -9.94 -2.88
N GLU A 4 -13.37 -10.42 -4.05
CA GLU A 4 -14.26 -10.39 -5.23
C GLU A 4 -15.39 -11.42 -5.12
N ARG A 5 -15.27 -12.34 -4.18
CA ARG A 5 -16.32 -13.29 -3.83
C ARG A 5 -16.79 -12.98 -2.41
N PRO A 6 -17.73 -12.05 -2.27
CA PRO A 6 -18.20 -11.66 -0.95
C PRO A 6 -18.81 -12.85 -0.23
N PHE A 7 -18.47 -12.99 1.02
CA PHE A 7 -19.09 -13.95 1.91
C PHE A 7 -19.76 -13.21 3.07
N VAL A 8 -20.77 -13.82 3.65
CA VAL A 8 -21.47 -13.31 4.82
C VAL A 8 -21.31 -14.31 5.94
N LEU A 9 -20.68 -13.87 7.02
CA LEU A 9 -20.58 -14.63 8.26
C LEU A 9 -21.56 -14.04 9.26
N THR A 10 -22.46 -14.84 9.80
CA THR A 10 -23.37 -14.45 10.87
C THR A 10 -23.21 -15.36 12.06
N ALA A 11 -23.16 -14.76 13.25
CA ALA A 11 -23.11 -15.47 14.52
C ALA A 11 -24.26 -15.00 15.43
N GLY A 12 -24.94 -15.92 16.07
CA GLY A 12 -26.00 -15.60 17.03
C GLY A 12 -26.80 -16.85 17.42
N GLN A 13 -27.46 -16.80 18.56
CA GLN A 13 -28.29 -17.89 19.09
C GLN A 13 -27.61 -19.27 19.09
N GLY A 14 -26.32 -19.32 19.40
CA GLY A 14 -25.53 -20.55 19.39
C GLY A 14 -25.21 -21.12 18.01
N LYS A 15 -25.43 -20.36 16.93
CA LYS A 15 -25.15 -20.77 15.55
C LYS A 15 -24.20 -19.81 14.88
N ILE A 16 -23.32 -20.35 14.04
CA ILE A 16 -22.52 -19.60 13.08
C ILE A 16 -22.96 -20.08 11.68
N SER A 17 -23.25 -19.13 10.81
CA SER A 17 -23.55 -19.44 9.41
C SER A 17 -22.62 -18.65 8.49
N CYS A 18 -22.10 -19.34 7.47
CA CYS A 18 -21.31 -18.76 6.41
C CYS A 18 -22.04 -18.98 5.09
N ARG A 19 -22.19 -17.89 4.31
CA ARG A 19 -22.73 -17.92 2.94
C ARG A 19 -21.73 -17.24 2.02
N GLY A 20 -21.43 -17.87 0.91
CA GLY A 20 -20.52 -17.29 -0.09
C GLY A 20 -20.61 -18.04 -1.41
N ALA A 21 -19.97 -17.50 -2.43
CA ALA A 21 -19.80 -18.18 -3.71
C ALA A 21 -18.55 -19.07 -3.65
N GLY A 22 -18.66 -20.33 -3.96
CA GLY A 22 -17.57 -21.30 -4.02
C GLY A 22 -17.58 -22.31 -2.88
N GLU A 23 -16.48 -23.02 -2.74
CA GLU A 23 -16.31 -24.06 -1.72
C GLU A 23 -16.09 -23.43 -0.34
N ILE A 24 -16.76 -23.97 0.65
CA ILE A 24 -16.58 -23.61 2.06
C ILE A 24 -15.99 -24.81 2.78
N LEU A 25 -14.78 -24.67 3.30
CA LEU A 25 -14.12 -25.69 4.09
C LEU A 25 -14.35 -25.42 5.57
N LEU A 26 -14.89 -26.39 6.28
CA LEU A 26 -15.01 -26.34 7.74
C LEU A 26 -13.95 -27.27 8.35
N ALA A 27 -13.14 -26.72 9.25
CA ALA A 27 -12.19 -27.48 10.04
C ALA A 27 -12.59 -27.39 11.54
N GLU A 28 -12.62 -28.53 12.19
CA GLU A 28 -13.05 -28.70 13.59
C GLU A 28 -11.98 -29.43 14.42
N GLY A 29 -12.23 -29.58 15.72
CA GLY A 29 -11.38 -30.39 16.61
C GLY A 29 -10.20 -29.62 17.20
N PHE A 30 -10.25 -28.30 17.20
CA PHE A 30 -9.24 -27.46 17.86
C PHE A 30 -9.62 -27.28 19.34
N GLU A 31 -8.61 -27.38 20.21
CA GLU A 31 -8.79 -27.24 21.67
C GLU A 31 -9.33 -25.85 22.05
N ASN A 32 -8.86 -24.79 21.34
CA ASN A 32 -9.23 -23.39 21.62
C ASN A 32 -9.02 -22.52 20.39
N LEU A 33 -9.41 -21.25 20.51
CA LEU A 33 -9.27 -20.25 19.41
C LEU A 33 -7.82 -20.11 18.92
N ARG A 34 -6.84 -20.11 19.83
CA ARG A 34 -5.43 -20.03 19.47
C ARG A 34 -5.01 -21.23 18.62
N GLY A 35 -5.42 -22.43 18.99
CA GLY A 35 -5.14 -23.65 18.23
C GLY A 35 -5.73 -23.58 16.83
N ALA A 36 -7.00 -23.17 16.71
CA ALA A 36 -7.67 -22.97 15.41
C ALA A 36 -6.97 -21.92 14.55
N TYR A 37 -6.64 -20.77 15.13
CA TYR A 37 -5.94 -19.68 14.45
C TYR A 37 -4.56 -20.12 13.92
N LEU A 38 -3.74 -20.76 14.76
CA LEU A 38 -2.43 -21.24 14.36
C LEU A 38 -2.49 -22.32 13.27
N ALA A 39 -3.53 -23.17 13.29
CA ALA A 39 -3.76 -24.14 12.23
C ALA A 39 -4.12 -23.44 10.90
N ALA A 40 -5.02 -22.46 10.94
CA ALA A 40 -5.37 -21.65 9.78
C ALA A 40 -4.17 -20.88 9.23
N CYS A 41 -3.36 -20.27 10.09
CA CYS A 41 -2.14 -19.58 9.68
C CYS A 41 -1.16 -20.52 8.98
N ARG A 42 -0.90 -21.70 9.54
CA ARG A 42 -0.02 -22.71 8.90
C ARG A 42 -0.53 -23.16 7.53
N ALA A 43 -1.83 -23.26 7.36
CA ALA A 43 -2.44 -23.75 6.12
C ALA A 43 -2.54 -22.66 5.03
N HIS A 44 -2.82 -21.43 5.41
CA HIS A 44 -3.21 -20.36 4.49
C HIS A 44 -2.29 -19.13 4.50
N PHE A 45 -1.63 -18.87 5.62
CA PHE A 45 -0.78 -17.70 5.86
C PHE A 45 0.49 -18.15 6.59
N PRO A 46 1.33 -19.00 5.95
CA PRO A 46 2.52 -19.55 6.60
C PRO A 46 3.43 -18.41 7.08
N PHE A 47 3.86 -18.48 8.31
CA PHE A 47 4.66 -17.44 8.94
C PHE A 47 5.94 -17.18 8.14
N SER A 48 6.20 -15.92 7.81
CA SER A 48 7.47 -15.47 7.26
C SER A 48 8.47 -15.23 8.41
N PRO A 49 9.71 -15.71 8.33
CA PRO A 49 10.75 -15.38 9.31
C PRO A 49 11.26 -13.94 9.17
N ALA A 50 11.01 -13.28 8.04
CA ALA A 50 11.33 -11.87 7.84
C ALA A 50 10.28 -10.98 8.52
N LEU A 51 10.73 -9.83 9.05
CA LEU A 51 9.90 -8.83 9.71
C LEU A 51 10.06 -7.49 8.96
N PRO A 52 9.06 -6.62 9.01
CA PRO A 52 9.26 -5.20 8.69
C PRO A 52 10.32 -4.60 9.61
N ASP A 53 10.91 -3.47 9.23
CA ASP A 53 11.92 -2.81 10.07
C ASP A 53 11.37 -2.52 11.48
N ALA A 54 12.21 -2.69 12.49
CA ALA A 54 11.83 -2.53 13.89
C ALA A 54 11.31 -1.12 14.22
N ARG A 55 11.68 -0.10 13.46
CA ARG A 55 11.19 1.27 13.62
C ARG A 55 9.68 1.39 13.46
N PHE A 56 9.03 0.53 12.65
CA PHE A 56 7.57 0.50 12.54
C PHE A 56 6.86 0.21 13.87
N PHE A 57 7.55 -0.41 14.84
CA PHE A 57 6.99 -0.82 16.11
C PHE A 57 7.50 0.01 17.29
N THR A 58 8.59 0.74 17.10
CA THR A 58 9.30 1.43 18.18
C THR A 58 9.35 2.95 18.02
N HIS A 59 9.01 3.46 16.86
CA HIS A 59 9.07 4.89 16.54
C HIS A 59 7.78 5.36 15.85
N PRO A 60 7.44 6.66 15.96
CA PRO A 60 6.30 7.22 15.25
C PRO A 60 6.48 7.16 13.73
N GLN A 61 5.35 7.05 13.05
CA GLN A 61 5.25 7.17 11.59
C GLN A 61 4.54 8.48 11.28
N TYR A 62 5.25 9.40 10.66
CA TYR A 62 4.74 10.70 10.22
C TYR A 62 4.47 10.66 8.72
N ASN A 63 3.38 11.29 8.31
CA ASN A 63 3.03 11.40 6.91
C ASN A 63 2.75 12.86 6.55
N THR A 64 3.27 13.31 5.44
CA THR A 64 3.15 14.72 5.02
C THR A 64 1.81 15.07 4.38
N TRP A 65 0.96 14.07 4.07
CA TRP A 65 -0.27 14.30 3.27
C TRP A 65 -1.24 15.27 3.93
N ILE A 66 -1.54 15.05 5.21
CA ILE A 66 -2.58 15.83 5.89
C ILE A 66 -2.20 17.31 5.99
N GLU A 67 -0.92 17.60 6.26
CA GLU A 67 -0.44 18.98 6.38
C GLU A 67 -0.13 19.62 5.03
N LEU A 68 0.49 18.89 4.12
CA LEU A 68 1.04 19.47 2.88
C LEU A 68 0.22 19.18 1.64
N GLY A 69 -0.63 18.13 1.64
CA GLY A 69 -1.35 17.70 0.45
C GLY A 69 -0.40 17.49 -0.72
N THR A 70 -0.67 18.17 -1.83
CA THR A 70 0.19 18.12 -3.03
C THR A 70 1.38 19.07 -2.99
N GLU A 71 1.50 19.92 -1.95
CA GLU A 71 2.56 20.94 -1.83
C GLU A 71 3.84 20.36 -1.20
N GLN A 72 4.28 19.23 -1.73
CA GLN A 72 5.51 18.52 -1.33
C GLN A 72 6.74 19.25 -1.86
N THR A 73 7.08 20.38 -1.25
CA THR A 73 8.29 21.15 -1.57
C THR A 73 9.39 20.90 -0.54
N THR A 74 10.65 21.10 -0.91
CA THR A 74 11.78 21.00 0.02
C THR A 74 11.53 21.78 1.31
N ASP A 75 11.14 23.06 1.19
CA ASP A 75 10.94 23.93 2.34
C ASP A 75 9.80 23.46 3.25
N ASN A 76 8.70 23.01 2.66
CA ASN A 76 7.55 22.54 3.43
C ASN A 76 7.87 21.24 4.17
N ILE A 77 8.52 20.29 3.50
CA ILE A 77 8.92 19.00 4.10
C ILE A 77 9.90 19.23 5.26
N LEU A 78 10.93 20.05 5.05
CA LEU A 78 11.90 20.38 6.12
C LEU A 78 11.24 21.09 7.28
N ARG A 79 10.35 22.05 7.02
CA ARG A 79 9.59 22.76 8.06
C ARG A 79 8.72 21.81 8.87
N TYR A 80 8.06 20.85 8.21
CA TYR A 80 7.24 19.83 8.86
C TYR A 80 8.11 18.94 9.78
N ALA A 81 9.24 18.43 9.28
CA ALA A 81 10.17 17.62 10.07
C ALA A 81 10.77 18.40 11.27
N GLN A 82 11.18 19.64 11.04
CA GLN A 82 11.68 20.52 12.11
C GLN A 82 10.60 20.82 13.16
N GLY A 83 9.36 21.03 12.72
CA GLY A 83 8.22 21.23 13.62
C GLY A 83 7.98 20.03 14.54
N ILE A 84 8.06 18.82 14.05
CA ILE A 84 7.98 17.58 14.85
C ILE A 84 8.99 17.63 16.00
N LEU A 85 10.26 17.87 15.68
CA LEU A 85 11.33 17.88 16.67
C LEU A 85 11.23 19.08 17.64
N ALA A 86 10.87 20.25 17.13
CA ALA A 86 10.71 21.47 17.94
C ALA A 86 9.61 21.34 19.00
N HIS A 87 8.59 20.51 18.74
CA HIS A 87 7.53 20.20 19.70
C HIS A 87 7.85 19.02 20.62
N GLY A 88 9.10 18.52 20.61
CA GLY A 88 9.56 17.45 21.49
C GLY A 88 9.10 16.04 21.09
N LEU A 89 8.58 15.88 19.89
CA LEU A 89 8.25 14.57 19.35
C LEU A 89 9.53 13.89 18.80
N PRO A 90 9.71 12.58 19.00
CA PRO A 90 10.91 11.89 18.53
C PRO A 90 10.93 11.77 17.01
N ALA A 91 12.11 11.75 16.42
CA ALA A 91 12.27 11.33 15.04
C ALA A 91 11.84 9.85 14.88
N GLY A 92 11.37 9.51 13.69
CA GLY A 92 10.91 8.16 13.39
C GLY A 92 10.95 7.89 11.90
N ILE A 93 9.83 7.48 11.31
CA ILE A 93 9.68 7.31 9.88
C ILE A 93 8.92 8.51 9.33
N LEU A 94 9.47 9.18 8.32
CA LEU A 94 8.81 10.28 7.61
C LEU A 94 8.44 9.81 6.20
N MET A 95 7.15 9.83 5.90
CA MET A 95 6.59 9.47 4.59
C MET A 95 6.31 10.74 3.79
N ILE A 96 7.07 10.98 2.74
CA ILE A 96 6.79 12.04 1.75
C ILE A 96 5.69 11.51 0.85
N ASP A 97 4.49 12.06 0.98
CA ASP A 97 3.29 11.58 0.30
C ASP A 97 3.18 12.07 -1.15
N GLY A 98 2.09 11.72 -1.84
CA GLY A 98 1.85 12.04 -3.25
C GLY A 98 2.09 13.51 -3.59
N GLY A 99 2.55 13.76 -4.83
CA GLY A 99 2.88 15.10 -5.30
C GLY A 99 4.37 15.46 -5.30
N TRP A 100 5.24 14.56 -4.85
CA TRP A 100 6.69 14.70 -4.96
C TRP A 100 7.21 14.41 -6.39
N GLN A 101 6.48 13.56 -7.13
CA GLN A 101 6.83 13.12 -8.48
C GLN A 101 6.56 14.20 -9.53
N GLU A 102 7.25 14.13 -10.65
CA GLU A 102 6.91 14.95 -11.83
C GLU A 102 5.52 14.59 -12.37
N ASP A 103 5.27 13.28 -12.57
CA ASP A 103 3.99 12.71 -12.96
C ASP A 103 3.80 11.34 -12.28
N TYR A 104 2.57 10.88 -12.08
CA TYR A 104 2.32 9.52 -11.64
C TYR A 104 2.88 8.49 -12.63
N GLY A 105 3.62 7.53 -12.12
CA GLY A 105 4.35 6.54 -12.89
C GLY A 105 5.74 6.99 -13.34
N THR A 106 6.15 8.22 -13.01
CA THR A 106 7.51 8.73 -13.21
C THR A 106 8.26 8.69 -11.89
N PHE A 107 9.33 7.91 -11.82
CA PHE A 107 10.14 7.76 -10.60
C PHE A 107 11.25 8.80 -10.56
N GLU A 108 10.85 10.05 -10.65
CA GLU A 108 11.74 11.22 -10.58
C GLU A 108 11.06 12.33 -9.78
N PHE A 109 11.84 13.00 -8.95
CA PHE A 109 11.34 14.13 -8.20
C PHE A 109 11.02 15.31 -9.12
N ASN A 110 9.92 15.99 -8.84
CA ASN A 110 9.59 17.25 -9.49
C ASN A 110 10.63 18.30 -9.10
N LYS A 111 11.51 18.63 -10.04
CA LYS A 111 12.65 19.53 -9.81
C LYS A 111 12.25 20.98 -9.48
N ARG A 112 11.01 21.39 -9.76
CA ARG A 112 10.49 22.68 -9.35
C ARG A 112 10.12 22.71 -7.88
N LYS A 113 9.67 21.59 -7.34
CA LYS A 113 9.30 21.43 -5.93
C LYS A 113 10.49 21.01 -5.06
N ILE A 114 11.27 20.07 -5.56
CA ILE A 114 12.41 19.46 -4.88
C ILE A 114 13.62 19.52 -5.82
N PRO A 115 14.32 20.65 -5.87
CA PRO A 115 15.47 20.85 -6.80
C PRO A 115 16.62 19.87 -6.54
N ASP A 116 16.90 19.58 -5.28
CA ASP A 116 17.96 18.67 -4.84
C ASP A 116 17.37 17.60 -3.89
N PRO A 117 16.85 16.48 -4.45
CA PRO A 117 16.28 15.42 -3.63
C PRO A 117 17.31 14.73 -2.73
N ALA A 118 18.54 14.56 -3.20
CA ALA A 118 19.58 13.91 -2.41
C ALA A 118 19.93 14.71 -1.15
N GLN A 119 20.02 16.03 -1.28
CA GLN A 119 20.23 16.91 -0.14
C GLN A 119 19.05 16.88 0.83
N LEU A 120 17.81 16.93 0.32
CA LEU A 120 16.61 16.82 1.17
C LEU A 120 16.62 15.53 2.01
N ILE A 121 16.86 14.37 1.37
CA ILE A 121 16.89 13.08 2.06
C ILE A 121 18.04 13.05 3.09
N TYR A 122 19.21 13.55 2.71
CA TYR A 122 20.34 13.67 3.64
C TYR A 122 19.98 14.50 4.87
N ASP A 123 19.36 15.66 4.70
CA ASP A 123 18.99 16.55 5.81
C ASP A 123 17.97 15.87 6.74
N LEU A 124 17.00 15.16 6.20
CA LEU A 124 16.04 14.38 6.99
C LEU A 124 16.72 13.24 7.77
N HIS A 125 17.69 12.55 7.17
CA HIS A 125 18.50 11.54 7.86
C HIS A 125 19.33 12.17 9.00
N GLN A 126 19.91 13.38 8.79
CA GLN A 126 20.64 14.08 9.86
C GLN A 126 19.73 14.47 11.03
N MET A 127 18.43 14.67 10.78
CA MET A 127 17.41 14.87 11.83
C MET A 127 16.99 13.57 12.52
N GLY A 128 17.44 12.38 12.05
CA GLY A 128 17.17 11.05 12.61
C GLY A 128 15.96 10.34 12.01
N PHE A 129 15.34 10.87 10.97
CA PHE A 129 14.23 10.19 10.28
C PHE A 129 14.74 9.13 9.31
N ALA A 130 14.03 7.99 9.24
CA ALA A 130 14.03 7.16 8.04
C ALA A 130 13.01 7.74 7.06
N VAL A 131 13.32 7.74 5.77
CA VAL A 131 12.51 8.43 4.77
C VAL A 131 11.87 7.46 3.79
N MET A 132 10.56 7.47 3.73
CA MET A 132 9.78 6.74 2.73
C MET A 132 9.14 7.70 1.75
N VAL A 133 8.90 7.26 0.52
CA VAL A 133 8.14 8.03 -0.46
C VAL A 133 6.90 7.26 -0.92
N TRP A 134 5.83 7.99 -1.21
CA TRP A 134 4.59 7.46 -1.73
C TRP A 134 4.76 6.98 -3.18
N VAL A 135 4.27 5.80 -3.48
CA VAL A 135 4.22 5.24 -4.83
C VAL A 135 2.88 4.54 -5.08
N SER A 136 2.49 4.42 -6.34
CA SER A 136 1.28 3.72 -6.75
C SER A 136 1.48 3.02 -8.10
N PRO A 137 0.62 2.06 -8.47
CA PRO A 137 0.67 1.44 -9.80
C PRO A 137 0.01 2.31 -10.89
N ILE A 138 -0.37 3.54 -10.55
CA ILE A 138 -1.08 4.47 -11.44
C ILE A 138 -0.07 5.20 -12.33
N VAL A 139 -0.42 5.38 -13.60
CA VAL A 139 0.39 6.03 -14.63
C VAL A 139 -0.42 7.15 -15.28
N ALA A 140 0.00 8.39 -15.12
CA ALA A 140 -0.67 9.54 -15.73
C ALA A 140 -0.68 9.39 -17.26
N SER A 141 -1.86 9.48 -17.88
CA SER A 141 -2.00 9.29 -19.34
C SER A 141 -1.31 10.37 -20.18
N ALA A 142 -1.09 11.54 -19.59
CA ALA A 142 -0.31 12.64 -20.18
C ALA A 142 1.15 12.63 -19.75
N GLY A 143 1.55 11.71 -18.85
CA GLY A 143 2.89 11.61 -18.30
C GLY A 143 3.91 11.04 -19.29
N THR A 144 5.18 11.31 -18.99
CA THR A 144 6.30 10.94 -19.87
C THR A 144 6.45 9.43 -20.07
N GLN A 145 6.10 8.63 -19.04
CA GLN A 145 6.25 7.17 -19.06
C GLN A 145 5.12 6.44 -19.80
N TYR A 146 3.95 7.07 -19.95
CA TYR A 146 2.77 6.41 -20.51
C TYR A 146 3.02 5.76 -21.87
N LYS A 147 3.62 6.51 -22.81
CA LYS A 147 3.87 6.03 -24.17
C LYS A 147 4.79 4.80 -24.19
N MET A 148 5.83 4.83 -23.38
CA MET A 148 6.80 3.72 -23.26
C MET A 148 6.13 2.48 -22.66
N LEU A 149 5.41 2.63 -21.56
CA LEU A 149 4.74 1.53 -20.86
C LEU A 149 3.63 0.91 -21.72
N ARG A 150 2.86 1.74 -22.44
CA ARG A 150 1.88 1.29 -23.42
C ARG A 150 2.52 0.43 -24.51
N ASN A 151 3.62 0.90 -25.10
CA ASN A 151 4.30 0.20 -26.19
C ASN A 151 4.94 -1.13 -25.75
N LYS A 152 5.34 -1.22 -24.48
CA LYS A 152 5.85 -2.47 -23.87
C LYS A 152 4.74 -3.43 -23.44
N GLY A 153 3.48 -3.03 -23.49
CA GLY A 153 2.36 -3.84 -23.04
C GLY A 153 2.29 -4.01 -21.52
N TYR A 154 2.74 -3.01 -20.77
CA TYR A 154 2.79 -3.04 -19.29
C TYR A 154 1.58 -2.42 -18.61
N LEU A 155 0.60 -1.94 -19.39
CA LEU A 155 -0.60 -1.29 -18.88
C LEU A 155 -1.81 -2.21 -19.03
N LEU A 156 -2.70 -2.17 -18.05
CA LEU A 156 -3.97 -2.88 -18.09
C LEU A 156 -4.79 -2.47 -19.31
N ARG A 157 -5.55 -3.43 -19.83
CA ARG A 157 -6.45 -3.25 -20.96
C ARG A 157 -7.90 -3.47 -20.54
N ASP A 158 -8.80 -2.92 -21.31
CA ASP A 158 -10.22 -3.23 -21.22
C ASP A 158 -10.60 -4.46 -22.09
N ALA A 159 -11.88 -4.82 -22.05
CA ALA A 159 -12.40 -5.95 -22.81
C ALA A 159 -12.33 -5.77 -24.35
N ALA A 160 -12.16 -4.54 -24.85
CA ALA A 160 -11.94 -4.24 -26.26
C ALA A 160 -10.45 -4.35 -26.64
N GLY A 161 -9.57 -4.57 -25.67
CA GLY A 161 -8.12 -4.64 -25.89
C GLY A 161 -7.42 -3.27 -25.91
N GLU A 162 -8.16 -2.19 -25.65
CA GLU A 162 -7.60 -0.86 -25.54
C GLU A 162 -6.99 -0.63 -24.15
N ILE A 163 -6.10 0.37 -24.00
CA ILE A 163 -5.58 0.72 -22.68
C ILE A 163 -6.71 1.20 -21.78
N ALA A 164 -6.87 0.55 -20.63
CA ALA A 164 -7.88 0.88 -19.65
C ALA A 164 -7.53 2.20 -18.95
N ILE A 165 -8.22 3.28 -19.34
CA ILE A 165 -8.07 4.62 -18.77
C ILE A 165 -9.21 4.88 -17.80
N ARG A 166 -8.86 5.42 -16.63
CA ARG A 166 -9.84 5.83 -15.63
C ARG A 166 -9.56 7.25 -15.13
N ARG A 167 -10.59 7.91 -14.62
CA ARG A 167 -10.41 9.15 -13.88
C ARG A 167 -9.80 8.83 -12.51
N TRP A 168 -8.75 9.57 -12.17
CA TRP A 168 -8.01 9.50 -10.92
C TRP A 168 -7.96 10.89 -10.27
N TRP A 169 -7.38 11.03 -9.07
CA TRP A 169 -7.34 12.33 -8.35
C TRP A 169 -6.76 13.48 -9.17
N SER A 170 -5.74 13.22 -9.97
CA SER A 170 -5.04 14.22 -10.79
C SER A 170 -5.32 14.08 -12.29
N GLY A 171 -6.50 13.59 -12.67
CA GLY A 171 -6.89 13.48 -14.07
C GLY A 171 -7.10 12.04 -14.54
N TYR A 172 -6.82 11.78 -15.82
CA TYR A 172 -7.00 10.47 -16.44
C TYR A 172 -5.71 9.68 -16.41
N SER A 173 -5.78 8.43 -15.97
CA SER A 173 -4.61 7.58 -15.77
C SER A 173 -4.86 6.16 -16.25
N ALA A 174 -3.79 5.53 -16.72
CA ALA A 174 -3.69 4.09 -16.88
C ALA A 174 -3.18 3.46 -15.58
N VAL A 175 -3.12 2.13 -15.55
CA VAL A 175 -2.62 1.36 -14.41
C VAL A 175 -1.62 0.32 -14.91
N LEU A 176 -0.54 0.10 -14.19
CA LEU A 176 0.38 -1.01 -14.45
C LEU A 176 -0.33 -2.34 -14.27
N ASP A 177 -0.15 -3.24 -15.21
CA ASP A 177 -0.54 -4.64 -15.06
C ASP A 177 0.60 -5.41 -14.38
N LEU A 178 0.54 -5.54 -13.05
CA LEU A 178 1.57 -6.23 -12.29
C LEU A 178 1.50 -7.76 -12.45
N THR A 179 0.49 -8.28 -13.14
CA THR A 179 0.44 -9.69 -13.54
C THR A 179 1.35 -9.98 -14.74
N VAL A 180 1.81 -8.93 -15.44
CA VAL A 180 2.88 -9.01 -16.43
C VAL A 180 4.24 -8.99 -15.71
N PRO A 181 5.03 -10.09 -15.71
CA PRO A 181 6.27 -10.15 -14.96
C PRO A 181 7.29 -9.05 -15.34
N ALA A 182 7.28 -8.61 -16.59
CA ALA A 182 8.16 -7.55 -17.06
C ALA A 182 7.72 -6.16 -16.55
N ALA A 183 6.43 -5.93 -16.33
CA ALA A 183 5.92 -4.70 -15.73
C ALA A 183 6.26 -4.63 -14.24
N ALA A 184 6.12 -5.74 -13.50
CA ALA A 184 6.53 -5.82 -12.11
C ALA A 184 8.04 -5.57 -11.95
N ARG A 185 8.88 -6.22 -12.78
CA ARG A 185 10.33 -5.95 -12.77
C ARG A 185 10.68 -4.52 -13.11
N TRP A 186 10.00 -3.92 -14.09
CA TRP A 186 10.21 -2.51 -14.40
C TRP A 186 9.93 -1.61 -13.20
N PHE A 187 8.86 -1.89 -12.45
CA PHE A 187 8.56 -1.15 -11.22
C PHE A 187 9.69 -1.31 -10.20
N ASP A 188 10.13 -2.54 -9.93
CA ASP A 188 11.23 -2.83 -9.02
C ASP A 188 12.50 -2.05 -9.42
N GLU A 189 12.88 -2.10 -10.70
CA GLU A 189 14.04 -1.38 -11.22
C GLU A 189 13.95 0.15 -11.02
N GLN A 190 12.73 0.73 -11.16
CA GLN A 190 12.54 2.14 -10.89
C GLN A 190 12.66 2.46 -9.39
N ALA A 191 12.07 1.64 -8.54
CA ALA A 191 12.13 1.80 -7.09
C ALA A 191 13.58 1.65 -6.57
N ASP A 192 14.29 0.61 -6.99
CA ASP A 192 15.69 0.39 -6.63
C ASP A 192 16.59 1.54 -7.07
N ARG A 193 16.37 2.04 -8.29
CA ARG A 193 17.10 3.21 -8.81
C ARG A 193 16.83 4.46 -7.96
N LEU A 194 15.58 4.68 -7.54
CA LEU A 194 15.20 5.81 -6.71
C LEU A 194 15.91 5.75 -5.35
N MET A 195 15.92 4.56 -4.71
CA MET A 195 16.65 4.33 -3.47
C MET A 195 18.15 4.60 -3.63
N ALA A 196 18.77 4.02 -4.66
CA ALA A 196 20.20 4.16 -4.91
C ALA A 196 20.61 5.60 -5.23
N ALA A 197 19.76 6.35 -5.96
CA ALA A 197 20.08 7.71 -6.37
C ALA A 197 19.95 8.74 -5.23
N TYR A 198 19.01 8.55 -4.31
CA TYR A 198 18.64 9.57 -3.33
C TYR A 198 18.76 9.11 -1.88
N GLY A 199 19.02 7.83 -1.61
CA GLY A 199 19.14 7.30 -0.26
C GLY A 199 17.83 7.10 0.46
N ILE A 200 16.71 6.95 -0.26
CA ILE A 200 15.39 6.68 0.31
C ILE A 200 15.40 5.29 0.97
N ASP A 201 14.77 5.15 2.13
CA ASP A 201 14.77 3.91 2.90
C ASP A 201 13.68 2.93 2.47
N GLY A 202 12.58 3.42 1.87
CA GLY A 202 11.50 2.56 1.40
C GLY A 202 10.28 3.31 0.87
N PHE A 203 9.12 2.63 0.87
CA PHE A 203 7.96 3.09 0.13
C PHE A 203 6.64 2.95 0.89
N LYS A 204 5.82 4.01 0.84
CA LYS A 204 4.37 3.91 1.09
C LYS A 204 3.72 3.47 -0.22
N MET A 205 3.32 2.21 -0.27
CA MET A 205 2.77 1.56 -1.46
C MET A 205 1.24 1.64 -1.45
N ASP A 206 0.69 2.60 -2.16
CA ASP A 206 -0.72 2.97 -2.11
C ASP A 206 -1.50 2.56 -3.37
N ALA A 207 -2.81 2.71 -3.35
CA ALA A 207 -3.71 2.70 -4.50
C ALA A 207 -3.74 1.40 -5.35
N ALA A 208 -3.52 0.25 -4.74
CA ALA A 208 -3.72 -1.05 -5.38
C ALA A 208 -4.98 -1.78 -4.89
N ASP A 209 -5.90 -1.04 -4.26
CA ASP A 209 -7.18 -1.59 -3.82
C ASP A 209 -8.01 -2.09 -5.00
N PRO A 210 -8.67 -3.26 -4.91
CA PRO A 210 -9.46 -3.82 -6.00
C PRO A 210 -10.55 -2.89 -6.53
N GLU A 211 -11.05 -1.97 -5.71
CA GLU A 211 -12.06 -0.96 -6.11
C GLU A 211 -11.53 0.05 -7.14
N TYR A 212 -10.21 0.20 -7.24
CA TYR A 212 -9.60 1.05 -8.27
C TYR A 212 -9.49 0.38 -9.64
N TYR A 213 -9.86 -0.89 -9.74
CA TYR A 213 -9.88 -1.67 -10.97
C TYR A 213 -11.34 -2.00 -11.32
N PRO A 214 -12.07 -1.09 -12.01
CA PRO A 214 -13.48 -1.28 -12.31
C PRO A 214 -13.72 -2.54 -13.16
N ASP A 215 -14.96 -2.99 -13.18
CA ASP A 215 -15.36 -4.10 -14.03
C ASP A 215 -15.03 -3.82 -15.50
N GLY A 216 -14.56 -4.84 -16.20
CA GLY A 216 -14.12 -4.72 -17.59
C GLY A 216 -12.61 -4.51 -17.76
N PHE A 217 -11.84 -4.30 -16.68
CA PHE A 217 -10.38 -4.39 -16.77
C PHE A 217 -9.95 -5.85 -16.92
N VAL A 218 -9.02 -6.08 -17.84
CA VAL A 218 -8.51 -7.42 -18.17
C VAL A 218 -7.05 -7.49 -17.74
N PHE A 219 -6.75 -8.47 -16.88
CA PHE A 219 -5.39 -8.77 -16.44
C PHE A 219 -4.76 -9.79 -17.39
N SER A 220 -3.50 -9.59 -17.75
CA SER A 220 -2.82 -10.38 -18.80
C SER A 220 -2.71 -11.87 -18.48
N ASP A 221 -2.71 -12.24 -17.20
CA ASP A 221 -2.71 -13.65 -16.77
C ASP A 221 -4.13 -14.22 -16.55
N GLY A 222 -5.17 -13.46 -16.86
CA GLY A 222 -6.57 -13.85 -16.66
C GLY A 222 -7.02 -13.86 -15.19
N SER A 223 -6.22 -13.33 -14.28
CA SER A 223 -6.54 -13.28 -12.86
C SER A 223 -7.59 -12.22 -12.54
N GLN A 224 -8.08 -12.26 -11.31
CA GLN A 224 -9.01 -11.27 -10.77
C GLN A 224 -8.24 -10.07 -10.20
N ARG A 225 -8.91 -8.92 -10.12
CA ARG A 225 -8.34 -7.64 -9.62
C ARG A 225 -7.70 -7.72 -8.23
N SER A 226 -8.19 -8.62 -7.37
CA SER A 226 -7.57 -8.86 -6.05
C SER A 226 -6.14 -9.40 -6.15
N PHE A 227 -5.79 -10.10 -7.23
CA PHE A 227 -4.41 -10.57 -7.48
C PHE A 227 -3.44 -9.43 -7.78
N GLN A 228 -3.92 -8.31 -8.32
CA GLN A 228 -3.12 -7.10 -8.46
C GLN A 228 -2.64 -6.59 -7.08
N ALA A 229 -3.56 -6.56 -6.09
CA ALA A 229 -3.19 -6.21 -4.72
C ALA A 229 -2.19 -7.19 -4.10
N LYS A 230 -2.32 -8.50 -4.40
CA LYS A 230 -1.33 -9.50 -4.00
C LYS A 230 0.04 -9.22 -4.61
N LYS A 231 0.11 -8.97 -5.91
CA LYS A 231 1.37 -8.64 -6.59
C LYS A 231 2.00 -7.37 -6.05
N TRP A 232 1.19 -6.37 -5.73
CA TRP A 232 1.62 -5.14 -5.09
C TRP A 232 2.28 -5.40 -3.73
N ALA A 233 1.66 -6.25 -2.90
CA ALA A 233 2.22 -6.63 -1.61
C ALA A 233 3.52 -7.46 -1.76
N GLU A 234 3.60 -8.36 -2.75
CA GLU A 234 4.82 -9.12 -3.05
C GLU A 234 5.99 -8.21 -3.45
N ILE A 235 5.73 -7.12 -4.17
CA ILE A 235 6.72 -6.09 -4.48
C ILE A 235 7.15 -5.37 -3.20
N GLY A 236 6.19 -4.89 -2.41
CA GLY A 236 6.46 -4.15 -1.17
C GLY A 236 7.29 -4.95 -0.16
N ALA A 237 7.05 -6.26 -0.06
CA ALA A 237 7.75 -7.15 0.86
C ALA A 237 9.28 -7.24 0.63
N LYS A 238 9.79 -6.73 -0.49
CA LYS A 238 11.23 -6.68 -0.80
C LYS A 238 11.96 -5.56 -0.04
N TYR A 239 11.24 -4.55 0.41
CA TYR A 239 11.80 -3.38 1.06
C TYR A 239 11.61 -3.47 2.57
N ALA A 240 12.66 -3.19 3.35
CA ALA A 240 12.60 -3.22 4.81
C ALA A 240 11.62 -2.17 5.37
N TYR A 241 11.59 -1.00 4.73
CA TYR A 241 10.60 0.04 5.01
C TYR A 241 9.51 -0.02 3.95
N ASN A 242 8.37 -0.59 4.32
CA ASN A 242 7.20 -0.68 3.45
C ASN A 242 5.92 -0.42 4.23
N GLU A 243 4.97 0.22 3.62
CA GLU A 243 3.61 0.37 4.13
C GLU A 243 2.62 0.12 3.01
N LEU A 244 1.65 -0.75 3.23
CA LEU A 244 0.63 -1.09 2.25
C LEU A 244 -0.77 -0.97 2.85
N ARG A 245 -1.69 -0.44 2.08
CA ARG A 245 -3.12 -0.43 2.40
C ARG A 245 -3.86 -1.62 1.79
N ALA A 246 -3.39 -2.09 0.64
CA ALA A 246 -4.02 -3.17 -0.11
C ALA A 246 -3.09 -4.38 -0.21
N GLY A 247 -3.59 -5.55 0.18
CA GLY A 247 -2.86 -6.81 0.07
C GLY A 247 -3.83 -7.99 0.14
N PHE A 248 -4.20 -8.55 -0.98
CA PHE A 248 -5.03 -9.76 -1.01
C PHE A 248 -4.16 -10.99 -0.76
N ASN A 249 -4.60 -11.86 0.16
CA ASN A 249 -3.88 -13.11 0.49
C ASN A 249 -2.37 -12.91 0.72
N ALA A 250 -2.03 -11.84 1.44
CA ALA A 250 -0.65 -11.40 1.68
C ALA A 250 -0.29 -11.33 3.18
N GLY A 251 -1.14 -11.85 4.06
CA GLY A 251 -0.94 -11.78 5.52
C GLY A 251 0.32 -12.48 6.02
N TRP A 252 0.91 -13.35 5.22
CA TRP A 252 2.17 -14.04 5.52
C TRP A 252 3.43 -13.22 5.15
N LEU A 253 3.28 -12.12 4.42
CA LEU A 253 4.40 -11.28 3.99
C LEU A 253 4.86 -10.34 5.12
N PRO A 254 6.16 -9.98 5.14
CA PRO A 254 6.71 -9.02 6.10
C PRO A 254 6.41 -7.58 5.67
N VAL A 255 5.13 -7.22 5.63
CA VAL A 255 4.67 -5.89 5.22
C VAL A 255 3.91 -5.20 6.35
N ALA A 256 4.14 -3.90 6.53
CA ALA A 256 3.34 -3.08 7.42
C ALA A 256 2.00 -2.76 6.73
N ASN A 257 0.93 -3.32 7.27
CA ASN A 257 -0.41 -3.14 6.71
C ASN A 257 -1.11 -1.98 7.40
N ARG A 258 -1.40 -0.94 6.64
CA ARG A 258 -2.23 0.17 7.08
C ARG A 258 -3.70 -0.15 6.84
N LEU A 259 -4.57 0.22 7.76
CA LEU A 259 -6.00 0.23 7.49
C LEU A 259 -6.32 1.24 6.38
N ARG A 260 -7.47 1.08 5.73
CA ARG A 260 -7.93 2.04 4.72
C ARG A 260 -8.19 3.41 5.35
N ASP A 261 -8.20 4.44 4.53
CA ASP A 261 -8.51 5.80 4.93
C ASP A 261 -9.81 5.86 5.74
N LYS A 262 -9.81 6.63 6.81
CA LYS A 262 -10.92 6.79 7.75
C LYS A 262 -11.33 8.26 7.82
N ASN A 263 -12.62 8.50 7.95
CA ASN A 263 -13.09 9.84 8.29
C ASN A 263 -12.80 10.19 9.75
N HIS A 264 -12.53 11.44 10.04
CA HIS A 264 -12.32 11.96 11.40
C HIS A 264 -13.66 12.05 12.15
N SER A 265 -14.31 10.94 12.30
CA SER A 265 -15.62 10.83 12.95
C SER A 265 -15.71 9.54 13.76
N TRP A 266 -16.62 9.51 14.74
CA TRP A 266 -16.95 8.31 15.49
C TRP A 266 -18.04 7.46 14.82
N THR A 267 -18.20 7.56 13.53
CA THR A 267 -19.18 6.80 12.73
C THR A 267 -18.58 5.49 12.19
N ALA A 268 -19.41 4.70 11.50
CA ALA A 268 -19.00 3.40 10.95
C ALA A 268 -17.96 3.50 9.83
N ASP A 269 -17.81 4.65 9.19
CA ASP A 269 -16.79 4.96 8.20
C ASP A 269 -15.57 5.71 8.77
N GLY A 270 -15.52 5.85 10.09
CA GLY A 270 -14.49 6.56 10.83
C GLY A 270 -13.83 5.71 11.92
N LEU A 271 -13.50 6.34 13.04
CA LEU A 271 -12.70 5.77 14.12
C LEU A 271 -13.32 4.53 14.78
N ASN A 272 -14.66 4.38 14.76
CA ASN A 272 -15.35 3.22 15.33
C ASN A 272 -14.91 1.89 14.69
N THR A 273 -14.39 1.91 13.45
CA THR A 273 -13.98 0.68 12.76
C THR A 273 -12.50 0.33 12.94
N LEU A 274 -11.69 1.19 13.54
CA LEU A 274 -10.25 0.92 13.73
C LEU A 274 -9.99 -0.41 14.43
N VAL A 275 -10.62 -0.64 15.56
CA VAL A 275 -10.42 -1.88 16.32
C VAL A 275 -11.05 -3.09 15.63
N PRO A 276 -12.33 -3.07 15.22
CA PRO A 276 -12.93 -4.19 14.49
C PRO A 276 -12.18 -4.57 13.21
N ASP A 277 -11.78 -3.59 12.39
CA ASP A 277 -11.06 -3.83 11.15
C ASP A 277 -9.68 -4.43 11.43
N GLY A 278 -8.95 -3.89 12.41
CA GLY A 278 -7.65 -4.43 12.82
C GLY A 278 -7.75 -5.87 13.32
N LEU A 279 -8.74 -6.19 14.15
CA LEU A 279 -8.98 -7.55 14.63
C LEU A 279 -9.35 -8.49 13.47
N ALA A 280 -10.20 -8.06 12.54
CA ALA A 280 -10.59 -8.86 11.39
C ALA A 280 -9.40 -9.15 10.49
N MET A 281 -8.55 -8.17 10.23
CA MET A 281 -7.30 -8.37 9.47
C MET A 281 -6.35 -9.31 10.21
N GLY A 282 -6.18 -9.16 11.52
CA GLY A 282 -5.37 -10.05 12.34
C GLY A 282 -5.82 -11.51 12.24
N LEU A 283 -7.14 -11.77 12.28
CA LEU A 283 -7.71 -13.12 12.09
C LEU A 283 -7.47 -13.67 10.67
N CYS A 284 -7.25 -12.80 9.68
CA CYS A 284 -6.89 -13.20 8.32
C CYS A 284 -5.35 -13.31 8.10
N GLY A 285 -4.57 -13.32 9.17
CA GLY A 285 -3.13 -13.53 9.12
C GLY A 285 -2.28 -12.27 8.93
N TYR A 286 -2.87 -11.07 8.84
CA TYR A 286 -2.13 -9.82 8.77
C TYR A 286 -1.63 -9.44 10.15
N GLN A 287 -0.34 -9.59 10.39
CA GLN A 287 0.26 -9.52 11.72
C GLN A 287 0.77 -8.13 12.08
N TYR A 288 1.15 -7.34 11.08
CA TYR A 288 1.80 -6.03 11.27
C TYR A 288 0.86 -4.93 10.81
N LEU A 289 -0.10 -4.61 11.68
CA LEU A 289 -1.15 -3.63 11.39
C LEU A 289 -0.82 -2.29 12.01
N CYS A 290 -1.07 -1.23 11.27
CA CYS A 290 -1.14 0.12 11.79
C CYS A 290 -2.51 0.75 11.47
N PRO A 291 -3.00 1.65 12.32
CA PRO A 291 -4.18 2.43 12.00
C PRO A 291 -3.89 3.34 10.81
N ASP A 292 -4.94 3.92 10.24
CA ASP A 292 -4.78 5.02 9.31
C ASP A 292 -4.10 6.22 10.02
N MET A 293 -3.44 7.06 9.22
CA MET A 293 -2.84 8.26 9.76
C MET A 293 -3.94 9.20 10.30
N ILE A 294 -3.64 9.79 11.43
CA ILE A 294 -4.45 10.83 12.05
C ILE A 294 -3.70 12.13 11.83
N GLY A 295 -4.33 13.05 11.13
CA GLY A 295 -3.81 14.38 10.89
C GLY A 295 -4.59 15.42 11.66
#